data_2af24d74587febbd3648491975954f82
#
_entry.id   2af24d74587febbd3648491975954f82
#
_cell.length_a   1.000
_cell.length_b   1.000
_cell.length_c   1.000
_cell.angle_alpha   90.00
_cell.angle_beta   90.00
_cell.angle_gamma   90.00
#
_symmetry.space_group_name_H-M   'P 1'
#
loop_
_entity.id
_entity.type
_entity.pdbx_description
1 polymer ?
#
loop_
_entity_poly.entity_id
_entity_poly.type
_entity_poly.pdbx_seq_one_letter_code
_entity_poly.pdbx_strand_id
1 'polypeptide(L)'
;MAADKKNAAQQRAWIFFEDESGFSQQPSIRRTWAPRGQTPVLKARGNHWSRTSVAAALGFRWDGGRSRLLARSKPDSHNTESLMAFLQDLKRFVRGQRVILVWDHLPAHRSKVMKRFLFEHRDWLQIEWLPGYAPDLNPAEGVWNNIKGREMANFCPDYMDEAVTAFRRGLQRVSHSRGLRFAFLSHTGLLF
;
A
#
# COMPACT_ATOMS: atom_id res chain seq x y z
N MET A 1 5.66 -17.18 -6.89
CA MET A 1 6.73 -16.14 -6.69
C MET A 1 7.96 -16.33 -7.60
N ALA A 2 8.72 -17.45 -7.60
CA ALA A 2 9.82 -17.63 -8.57
C ALA A 2 9.34 -17.68 -10.03
N ALA A 3 8.19 -18.32 -10.28
CA ALA A 3 7.56 -18.37 -11.58
C ALA A 3 7.14 -16.98 -12.08
N ASP A 4 6.59 -16.14 -11.19
CA ASP A 4 6.11 -14.80 -11.53
C ASP A 4 7.26 -13.86 -11.90
N LYS A 5 8.39 -14.00 -11.22
CA LYS A 5 9.62 -13.27 -11.54
C LYS A 5 10.16 -13.65 -12.93
N LYS A 6 10.19 -14.95 -13.25
CA LYS A 6 10.59 -15.43 -14.57
C LYS A 6 9.62 -14.95 -15.65
N ASN A 7 8.32 -15.02 -15.38
CA ASN A 7 7.26 -14.51 -16.24
C ASN A 7 7.39 -12.99 -16.45
N ALA A 8 7.61 -12.22 -15.38
CA ALA A 8 7.83 -10.77 -15.46
C ALA A 8 9.03 -10.40 -16.31
N ALA A 9 10.15 -11.15 -16.19
CA ALA A 9 11.34 -10.93 -17.01
C ALA A 9 11.07 -11.20 -18.50
N GLN A 10 10.39 -12.31 -18.82
CA GLN A 10 10.02 -12.65 -20.19
C GLN A 10 9.10 -11.60 -20.83
N GLN A 11 8.15 -11.06 -20.07
CA GLN A 11 7.21 -10.06 -20.54
C GLN A 11 7.72 -8.61 -20.38
N ARG A 12 8.87 -8.39 -19.78
CA ARG A 12 9.39 -7.06 -19.35
C ARG A 12 8.36 -6.28 -18.55
N ALA A 13 7.60 -6.97 -17.70
CA ALA A 13 6.49 -6.43 -16.93
C ALA A 13 6.97 -5.84 -15.60
N TRP A 14 6.22 -4.88 -15.08
CA TRP A 14 6.31 -4.48 -13.68
C TRP A 14 5.63 -5.52 -12.81
N ILE A 15 6.18 -5.78 -11.63
CA ILE A 15 5.51 -6.51 -10.56
C ILE A 15 5.04 -5.49 -9.54
N PHE A 16 3.74 -5.37 -9.34
CA PHE A 16 3.15 -4.52 -8.31
C PHE A 16 2.49 -5.36 -7.23
N PHE A 17 2.68 -4.96 -6.00
CA PHE A 17 1.99 -5.46 -4.82
C PHE A 17 1.00 -4.40 -4.38
N GLU A 18 -0.26 -4.73 -4.40
CA GLU A 18 -1.32 -3.81 -4.00
C GLU A 18 -1.89 -4.22 -2.66
N ASP A 19 -2.29 -3.20 -1.89
CA ASP A 19 -2.92 -3.37 -0.60
C ASP A 19 -3.68 -2.11 -0.18
N GLU A 20 -4.68 -2.28 0.68
CA GLU A 20 -5.44 -1.19 1.27
C GLU A 20 -5.20 -1.07 2.77
N SER A 21 -5.09 0.16 3.23
CA SER A 21 -4.99 0.45 4.65
C SER A 21 -5.88 1.61 5.05
N GLY A 22 -6.40 1.54 6.27
CA GLY A 22 -7.11 2.65 6.89
C GLY A 22 -6.26 3.37 7.93
N PHE A 23 -6.52 4.66 8.07
CA PHE A 23 -6.05 5.46 9.19
C PHE A 23 -7.15 6.43 9.65
N SER A 24 -7.04 6.90 10.87
CA SER A 24 -7.98 7.80 11.51
C SER A 24 -7.24 8.80 12.40
N GLN A 25 -7.99 9.65 13.08
CA GLN A 25 -7.44 10.53 14.12
C GLN A 25 -6.99 9.78 15.37
N GLN A 26 -7.35 8.49 15.50
CA GLN A 26 -6.88 7.66 16.61
C GLN A 26 -5.36 7.47 16.53
N PRO A 27 -4.61 7.82 17.59
CA PRO A 27 -3.17 7.71 17.56
C PRO A 27 -2.70 6.26 17.45
N SER A 28 -1.69 6.04 16.60
CA SER A 28 -0.92 4.79 16.61
C SER A 28 0.04 4.82 17.79
N ILE A 29 -0.32 4.16 18.89
CA ILE A 29 0.49 4.15 20.11
C ILE A 29 1.78 3.38 19.87
N ARG A 30 2.91 4.02 20.13
CA ARG A 30 4.24 3.45 20.02
C ARG A 30 5.05 3.76 21.27
N ARG A 31 5.96 2.85 21.63
CA ARG A 31 6.93 3.11 22.72
C ARG A 31 7.75 4.34 22.38
N THR A 32 7.96 5.17 23.40
CA THR A 32 8.79 6.39 23.29
C THR A 32 9.65 6.53 24.53
N TRP A 33 10.65 7.39 24.50
CA TRP A 33 11.50 7.71 25.61
C TRP A 33 10.82 8.75 26.50
N ALA A 34 10.98 8.57 27.83
CA ALA A 34 10.54 9.52 28.84
C ALA A 34 11.52 9.49 30.03
N PRO A 35 11.59 10.55 30.85
CA PRO A 35 12.33 10.51 32.10
C PRO A 35 11.84 9.37 33.00
N ARG A 36 12.73 8.80 33.77
CA ARG A 36 12.41 7.71 34.70
C ARG A 36 11.29 8.12 35.65
N GLY A 37 10.25 7.31 35.77
CA GLY A 37 9.10 7.58 36.64
C GLY A 37 8.02 8.51 36.01
N GLN A 38 8.20 8.97 34.77
CA GLN A 38 7.23 9.81 34.07
C GLN A 38 6.66 9.07 32.86
N THR A 39 5.43 8.60 32.98
CA THR A 39 4.73 7.96 31.87
C THR A 39 4.21 9.02 30.91
N PRO A 40 4.55 8.98 29.61
CA PRO A 40 3.99 9.90 28.62
C PRO A 40 2.48 9.76 28.52
N VAL A 41 1.76 10.87 28.53
CA VAL A 41 0.31 10.91 28.38
C VAL A 41 -0.03 11.51 27.02
N LEU A 42 -0.76 10.75 26.18
CA LEU A 42 -1.31 11.24 24.93
C LEU A 42 -2.73 11.74 25.15
N LYS A 43 -2.98 12.99 24.82
CA LYS A 43 -4.31 13.61 24.87
C LYS A 43 -4.90 13.56 23.46
N ALA A 44 -5.86 12.69 23.20
CA ALA A 44 -6.63 12.66 21.96
C ALA A 44 -7.97 13.35 22.16
N ARG A 45 -8.41 14.13 21.20
CA ARG A 45 -9.72 14.79 21.19
C ARG A 45 -10.80 13.84 20.63
N GLY A 46 -11.95 13.79 21.30
CA GLY A 46 -13.22 13.30 20.75
C GLY A 46 -13.46 11.79 20.77
N ASN A 47 -14.73 11.44 20.64
CA ASN A 47 -15.25 10.06 20.61
C ASN A 47 -15.67 9.61 19.21
N HIS A 48 -15.68 10.51 18.23
CA HIS A 48 -16.04 10.22 16.84
C HIS A 48 -14.82 10.48 15.94
N TRP A 49 -14.19 9.40 15.51
CA TRP A 49 -13.03 9.49 14.63
C TRP A 49 -13.42 9.17 13.20
N SER A 50 -13.28 10.15 12.34
CA SER A 50 -13.36 9.94 10.90
C SER A 50 -12.28 8.99 10.45
N ARG A 51 -12.55 8.23 9.39
CA ARG A 51 -11.62 7.27 8.81
C ARG A 51 -11.36 7.61 7.34
N THR A 52 -10.13 7.46 6.93
CA THR A 52 -9.72 7.53 5.52
C THR A 52 -9.04 6.21 5.15
N SER A 53 -9.36 5.70 3.97
CA SER A 53 -8.68 4.55 3.40
C SER A 53 -7.71 4.97 2.30
N VAL A 54 -6.66 4.21 2.16
CA VAL A 54 -5.65 4.37 1.11
C VAL A 54 -5.44 3.02 0.43
N ALA A 55 -5.56 3.00 -0.90
CA ALA A 55 -5.05 1.92 -1.72
C ALA A 55 -3.66 2.30 -2.21
N ALA A 56 -2.71 1.39 -2.17
CA ALA A 56 -1.38 1.62 -2.71
C ALA A 56 -0.83 0.40 -3.44
N ALA A 57 -0.14 0.68 -4.53
CA ALA A 57 0.58 -0.32 -5.31
C ALA A 57 2.08 -0.01 -5.28
N LEU A 58 2.84 -0.90 -4.64
CA LEU A 58 4.30 -0.84 -4.57
C LEU A 58 4.88 -1.71 -5.69
N GLY A 59 5.54 -1.09 -6.66
CA GLY A 59 5.99 -1.73 -7.87
C GLY A 59 7.49 -1.81 -8.02
N PHE A 60 7.93 -2.91 -8.64
CA PHE A 60 9.32 -3.19 -8.98
C PHE A 60 9.41 -3.59 -10.45
N ARG A 61 10.39 -3.04 -11.14
CA ARG A 61 10.63 -3.41 -12.54
C ARG A 61 11.26 -4.82 -12.58
N TRP A 62 10.93 -5.57 -13.60
CA TRP A 62 11.36 -6.96 -13.81
C TRP A 62 12.87 -7.21 -13.63
N ASP A 63 13.70 -6.20 -13.87
CA ASP A 63 15.17 -6.26 -13.76
C ASP A 63 15.71 -5.76 -12.41
N GLY A 64 14.84 -5.44 -11.45
CA GLY A 64 15.23 -4.87 -10.15
C GLY A 64 15.81 -3.45 -10.22
N GLY A 65 15.88 -2.85 -11.41
CA GLY A 65 16.53 -1.55 -11.60
C GLY A 65 15.74 -0.37 -11.03
N ARG A 66 14.41 -0.47 -10.95
CA ARG A 66 13.52 0.61 -10.52
C ARG A 66 12.41 0.11 -9.63
N SER A 67 11.99 0.97 -8.71
CA SER A 67 10.78 0.77 -7.91
C SER A 67 9.92 2.04 -7.92
N ARG A 68 8.60 1.89 -7.80
CA ARG A 68 7.63 2.98 -7.82
C ARG A 68 6.54 2.72 -6.80
N LEU A 69 5.91 3.77 -6.30
CA LEU A 69 4.75 3.70 -5.42
C LEU A 69 3.64 4.58 -6.01
N LEU A 70 2.49 3.98 -6.26
CA LEU A 70 1.24 4.67 -6.53
C LEU A 70 0.37 4.56 -5.29
N ALA A 71 -0.27 5.64 -4.85
CA ALA A 71 -1.23 5.61 -3.75
C ALA A 71 -2.40 6.56 -4.02
N ARG A 72 -3.59 6.17 -3.57
CA ARG A 72 -4.83 6.93 -3.64
C ARG A 72 -5.57 6.84 -2.31
N SER A 73 -5.88 7.99 -1.74
CA SER A 73 -6.71 8.07 -0.55
C SER A 73 -8.14 8.47 -0.91
N LYS A 74 -9.11 7.97 -0.14
CA LYS A 74 -10.51 8.38 -0.22
C LYS A 74 -11.14 8.33 1.17
N PRO A 75 -12.18 9.14 1.46
CA PRO A 75 -13.04 8.89 2.60
C PRO A 75 -13.65 7.50 2.50
N ASP A 76 -13.91 6.88 3.65
CA ASP A 76 -14.46 5.53 3.76
C ASP A 76 -13.63 4.42 3.10
N SER A 77 -14.17 3.20 3.07
CA SER A 77 -13.48 2.03 2.53
C SER A 77 -13.46 2.03 1.00
N HIS A 78 -12.43 1.43 0.42
CA HIS A 78 -12.40 1.13 -1.01
C HIS A 78 -13.48 0.09 -1.34
N ASN A 79 -14.11 0.26 -2.49
CA ASN A 79 -15.06 -0.66 -3.09
C ASN A 79 -14.60 -1.06 -4.50
N THR A 80 -15.31 -1.97 -5.15
CA THR A 80 -14.94 -2.45 -6.48
C THR A 80 -14.74 -1.32 -7.49
N GLU A 81 -15.62 -0.32 -7.52
CA GLU A 81 -15.53 0.80 -8.47
C GLU A 81 -14.30 1.67 -8.23
N SER A 82 -14.02 1.99 -6.96
CA SER A 82 -12.84 2.80 -6.61
C SER A 82 -11.53 2.05 -6.88
N LEU A 83 -11.53 0.72 -6.75
CA LEU A 83 -10.37 -0.11 -7.09
C LEU A 83 -10.18 -0.23 -8.61
N MET A 84 -11.26 -0.34 -9.39
CA MET A 84 -11.16 -0.28 -10.86
C MET A 84 -10.59 1.05 -11.32
N ALA A 85 -11.03 2.17 -10.73
CA ALA A 85 -10.46 3.49 -11.01
C ALA A 85 -8.97 3.56 -10.63
N PHE A 86 -8.59 2.98 -9.48
CA PHE A 86 -7.19 2.86 -9.06
C PHE A 86 -6.34 2.06 -10.07
N LEU A 87 -6.86 0.94 -10.60
CA LEU A 87 -6.17 0.15 -11.62
C LEU A 87 -6.01 0.92 -12.94
N GLN A 88 -6.98 1.73 -13.32
CA GLN A 88 -6.85 2.63 -14.47
C GLN A 88 -5.77 3.70 -14.24
N ASP A 89 -5.67 4.24 -13.01
CA ASP A 89 -4.57 5.12 -12.63
C ASP A 89 -3.22 4.40 -12.71
N LEU A 90 -3.17 3.14 -12.28
CA LEU A 90 -1.96 2.31 -12.38
C LEU A 90 -1.53 2.14 -13.85
N LYS A 91 -2.48 1.88 -14.78
CA LYS A 91 -2.19 1.80 -16.22
C LYS A 91 -1.52 3.08 -16.74
N ARG A 92 -2.09 4.23 -16.37
CA ARG A 92 -1.52 5.55 -16.72
C ARG A 92 -0.15 5.77 -16.09
N PHE A 93 -0.01 5.40 -14.83
CA PHE A 93 1.22 5.55 -14.06
C PHE A 93 2.39 4.75 -14.65
N VAL A 94 2.15 3.55 -15.17
CA VAL A 94 3.15 2.73 -15.86
C VAL A 94 3.22 3.01 -17.37
N ARG A 95 2.46 4.00 -17.86
CA ARG A 95 2.41 4.39 -19.29
C ARG A 95 2.05 3.21 -20.21
N GLY A 96 1.07 2.41 -19.80
CA GLY A 96 0.59 1.25 -20.56
C GLY A 96 1.54 0.05 -20.61
N GLN A 97 2.64 0.05 -19.84
CA GLN A 97 3.52 -1.12 -19.73
C GLN A 97 2.78 -2.28 -19.06
N ARG A 98 3.18 -3.51 -19.32
CA ARG A 98 2.60 -4.70 -18.71
C ARG A 98 2.86 -4.72 -17.21
N VAL A 99 1.85 -5.19 -16.47
CA VAL A 99 1.85 -5.30 -15.01
C VAL A 99 1.43 -6.70 -14.61
N ILE A 100 2.19 -7.31 -13.72
CA ILE A 100 1.77 -8.42 -12.90
C ILE A 100 1.40 -7.82 -11.54
N LEU A 101 0.11 -7.86 -11.19
CA LEU A 101 -0.40 -7.37 -9.92
C LEU A 101 -0.55 -8.53 -8.95
N VAL A 102 0.20 -8.48 -7.87
CA VAL A 102 0.08 -9.42 -6.76
C VAL A 102 -0.95 -8.87 -5.80
N TRP A 103 -2.01 -9.63 -5.55
CA TRP A 103 -3.21 -9.16 -4.87
C TRP A 103 -3.74 -10.16 -3.85
N ASP A 104 -4.38 -9.66 -2.81
CA ASP A 104 -5.05 -10.52 -1.83
C ASP A 104 -6.45 -10.95 -2.30
N HIS A 105 -7.11 -11.77 -1.47
CA HIS A 105 -8.41 -12.35 -1.78
C HIS A 105 -9.61 -11.57 -1.23
N LEU A 106 -9.51 -10.26 -1.00
CA LEU A 106 -10.65 -9.47 -0.52
C LEU A 106 -11.89 -9.63 -1.43
N PRO A 107 -13.11 -9.61 -0.89
CA PRO A 107 -14.34 -9.78 -1.68
C PRO A 107 -14.46 -8.79 -2.84
N ALA A 108 -14.01 -7.54 -2.66
CA ALA A 108 -14.03 -6.51 -3.69
C ALA A 108 -13.18 -6.89 -4.91
N HIS A 109 -12.02 -7.55 -4.69
CA HIS A 109 -11.10 -8.02 -5.73
C HIS A 109 -11.67 -9.19 -6.55
N ARG A 110 -12.59 -9.95 -5.96
CA ARG A 110 -13.17 -11.16 -6.55
C ARG A 110 -14.60 -10.99 -7.04
N SER A 111 -15.15 -9.77 -6.98
CA SER A 111 -16.51 -9.48 -7.43
C SER A 111 -16.70 -9.81 -8.93
N LYS A 112 -17.93 -10.09 -9.35
CA LYS A 112 -18.23 -10.36 -10.77
C LYS A 112 -17.83 -9.19 -11.67
N VAL A 113 -18.04 -7.97 -11.20
CA VAL A 113 -17.70 -6.72 -11.92
C VAL A 113 -16.18 -6.62 -12.09
N MET A 114 -15.41 -6.86 -11.00
CA MET A 114 -13.96 -6.84 -11.05
C MET A 114 -13.42 -7.94 -11.99
N LYS A 115 -13.95 -9.16 -11.93
CA LYS A 115 -13.54 -10.24 -12.83
C LYS A 115 -13.73 -9.88 -14.31
N ARG A 116 -14.85 -9.24 -14.64
CA ARG A 116 -15.10 -8.73 -16.00
C ARG A 116 -14.08 -7.67 -16.39
N PHE A 117 -13.85 -6.69 -15.53
CA PHE A 117 -12.86 -5.64 -15.75
C PHE A 117 -11.46 -6.24 -15.99
N LEU A 118 -11.02 -7.18 -15.18
CA LEU A 118 -9.72 -7.82 -15.33
C LEU A 118 -9.61 -8.60 -16.65
N PHE A 119 -10.68 -9.28 -17.07
CA PHE A 119 -10.73 -9.97 -18.36
C PHE A 119 -10.61 -9.00 -19.55
N GLU A 120 -11.27 -7.85 -19.48
CA GLU A 120 -11.22 -6.80 -20.51
C GLU A 120 -9.85 -6.11 -20.58
N HIS A 121 -9.04 -6.19 -19.52
CA HIS A 121 -7.72 -5.52 -19.40
C HIS A 121 -6.53 -6.49 -19.37
N ARG A 122 -6.73 -7.76 -19.73
CA ARG A 122 -5.70 -8.82 -19.69
C ARG A 122 -4.53 -8.60 -20.66
N ASP A 123 -4.66 -7.65 -21.57
CA ASP A 123 -3.60 -7.24 -22.50
C ASP A 123 -2.40 -6.61 -21.79
N TRP A 124 -2.65 -5.89 -20.68
CA TRP A 124 -1.62 -5.19 -19.92
C TRP A 124 -1.54 -5.61 -18.45
N LEU A 125 -2.61 -6.21 -17.88
CA LEU A 125 -2.73 -6.53 -16.46
C LEU A 125 -2.95 -8.04 -16.27
N GLN A 126 -2.02 -8.66 -15.57
CA GLN A 126 -2.11 -10.04 -15.10
C GLN A 126 -2.23 -10.03 -13.58
N ILE A 127 -3.10 -10.85 -13.01
CA ILE A 127 -3.26 -10.99 -11.56
C ILE A 127 -2.58 -12.25 -11.07
N GLU A 128 -1.80 -12.10 -10.01
CA GLU A 128 -1.27 -13.19 -9.21
C GLU A 128 -1.83 -13.07 -7.79
N TRP A 129 -2.37 -14.17 -7.28
CA TRP A 129 -3.01 -14.15 -5.98
C TRP A 129 -2.03 -14.48 -4.88
N LEU A 130 -2.00 -13.65 -3.82
CA LEU A 130 -1.28 -13.98 -2.60
C LEU A 130 -1.88 -15.25 -1.97
N PRO A 131 -1.06 -16.10 -1.33
CA PRO A 131 -1.60 -17.16 -0.49
C PRO A 131 -2.53 -16.59 0.58
N GLY A 132 -3.58 -17.32 0.92
CA GLY A 132 -4.49 -16.90 1.98
C GLY A 132 -3.73 -16.70 3.30
N TYR A 133 -4.08 -15.65 4.06
CA TYR A 133 -3.50 -15.33 5.36
C TYR A 133 -1.97 -15.16 5.37
N ALA A 134 -1.38 -14.66 4.31
CA ALA A 134 0.06 -14.44 4.19
C ALA A 134 0.42 -12.94 3.98
N PRO A 135 0.06 -12.01 4.89
CA PRO A 135 0.39 -10.60 4.78
C PRO A 135 1.91 -10.35 4.76
N ASP A 136 2.69 -11.22 5.43
CA ASP A 136 4.16 -11.14 5.47
C ASP A 136 4.81 -11.28 4.08
N LEU A 137 4.09 -11.79 3.09
CA LEU A 137 4.54 -11.87 1.71
C LEU A 137 4.18 -10.62 0.89
N ASN A 138 3.43 -9.66 1.47
CA ASN A 138 3.05 -8.43 0.80
C ASN A 138 3.95 -7.26 1.23
N PRO A 139 4.92 -6.81 0.41
CA PRO A 139 5.78 -5.68 0.77
C PRO A 139 5.02 -4.34 0.91
N ALA A 140 3.79 -4.23 0.41
CA ALA A 140 2.95 -3.06 0.61
C ALA A 140 2.57 -2.87 2.09
N GLU A 141 2.47 -3.95 2.87
CA GLU A 141 2.31 -3.89 4.33
C GLU A 141 3.46 -3.12 5.01
N GLY A 142 4.68 -3.24 4.48
CA GLY A 142 5.83 -2.47 4.94
C GLY A 142 5.64 -0.96 4.80
N VAL A 143 4.90 -0.50 3.80
CA VAL A 143 4.56 0.92 3.62
C VAL A 143 3.72 1.42 4.80
N TRP A 144 2.67 0.66 5.15
CA TRP A 144 1.76 1.02 6.23
C TRP A 144 2.44 0.99 7.59
N ASN A 145 3.17 -0.08 7.88
CA ASN A 145 3.90 -0.23 9.12
C ASN A 145 4.94 0.88 9.32
N ASN A 146 5.61 1.30 8.25
CA ASN A 146 6.58 2.36 8.29
C ASN A 146 5.94 3.74 8.55
N ILE A 147 4.82 4.06 7.86
CA ILE A 147 4.12 5.34 8.02
C ILE A 147 3.44 5.40 9.39
N LYS A 148 2.71 4.35 9.79
CA LYS A 148 2.03 4.28 11.09
C LYS A 148 3.02 4.28 12.26
N GLY A 149 4.22 3.72 12.05
CA GLY A 149 5.29 3.69 13.05
C GLY A 149 6.15 4.94 13.11
N ARG A 150 6.02 5.87 12.19
CA ARG A 150 6.83 7.09 12.12
C ARG A 150 5.99 8.35 12.10
N GLU A 151 5.32 8.67 11.00
CA GLU A 151 4.56 9.92 10.85
C GLU A 151 3.29 9.94 11.71
N MET A 152 2.70 8.77 11.96
CA MET A 152 1.49 8.62 12.77
C MET A 152 1.78 8.13 14.19
N ALA A 153 3.05 7.85 14.52
CA ALA A 153 3.44 7.35 15.85
C ALA A 153 3.17 8.39 16.92
N ASN A 154 2.31 8.06 17.90
CA ASN A 154 1.92 8.93 19.00
C ASN A 154 1.35 10.29 18.56
N PHE A 155 0.96 10.41 17.30
CA PHE A 155 0.38 11.63 16.75
C PHE A 155 -1.13 11.65 17.05
N CYS A 156 -1.57 12.71 17.73
CA CYS A 156 -2.96 12.94 18.12
C CYS A 156 -3.50 14.17 17.37
N PRO A 157 -3.93 14.03 16.10
CA PRO A 157 -4.46 15.16 15.35
C PRO A 157 -5.82 15.58 15.90
N ASP A 158 -6.06 16.88 15.97
CA ASP A 158 -7.37 17.42 16.34
C ASP A 158 -8.37 17.27 15.19
N TYR A 159 -7.88 17.37 13.95
CA TYR A 159 -8.70 17.29 12.74
C TYR A 159 -8.19 16.22 11.77
N MET A 160 -9.10 15.69 10.95
CA MET A 160 -8.77 14.62 9.99
C MET A 160 -7.79 15.07 8.90
N ASP A 161 -7.82 16.32 8.49
CA ASP A 161 -6.91 16.89 7.50
C ASP A 161 -5.45 16.91 7.98
N GLU A 162 -5.21 17.06 9.27
CA GLU A 162 -3.87 16.92 9.88
C GLU A 162 -3.37 15.47 9.76
N ALA A 163 -4.26 14.49 10.06
CA ALA A 163 -3.94 13.07 9.89
C ALA A 163 -3.64 12.75 8.42
N VAL A 164 -4.46 13.26 7.49
CA VAL A 164 -4.24 13.11 6.04
C VAL A 164 -2.91 13.72 5.62
N THR A 165 -2.57 14.90 6.15
CA THR A 165 -1.32 15.58 5.84
C THR A 165 -0.11 14.80 6.33
N ALA A 166 -0.15 14.31 7.58
CA ALA A 166 0.91 13.46 8.14
C ALA A 166 1.09 12.16 7.34
N PHE A 167 -0.01 11.49 7.03
CA PHE A 167 0.03 10.26 6.23
C PHE A 167 0.58 10.49 4.82
N ARG A 168 0.19 11.60 4.18
CA ARG A 168 0.68 11.99 2.85
C ARG A 168 2.19 12.28 2.87
N ARG A 169 2.73 12.92 3.92
CA ARG A 169 4.18 13.10 4.10
C ARG A 169 4.91 11.77 4.14
N GLY A 170 4.36 10.78 4.86
CA GLY A 170 4.91 9.42 4.89
C GLY A 170 4.92 8.75 3.51
N LEU A 171 3.83 8.84 2.77
CA LEU A 171 3.75 8.33 1.39
C LEU A 171 4.79 9.01 0.48
N GLN A 172 4.94 10.32 0.56
CA GLN A 172 5.95 11.07 -0.21
C GLN A 172 7.36 10.61 0.14
N ARG A 173 7.69 10.50 1.43
CA ARG A 173 9.01 10.03 1.88
C ARG A 173 9.31 8.61 1.35
N VAL A 174 8.37 7.68 1.45
CA VAL A 174 8.53 6.32 0.90
C VAL A 174 8.66 6.37 -0.61
N SER A 175 7.84 7.20 -1.29
CA SER A 175 7.88 7.35 -2.76
C SER A 175 9.22 7.91 -3.26
N HIS A 176 9.91 8.76 -2.51
CA HIS A 176 11.21 9.30 -2.86
C HIS A 176 12.39 8.41 -2.41
N SER A 177 12.18 7.46 -1.51
CA SER A 177 13.23 6.59 -0.99
C SER A 177 13.24 5.22 -1.70
N ARG A 178 14.13 5.07 -2.69
CA ARG A 178 14.35 3.76 -3.33
C ARG A 178 14.77 2.70 -2.31
N GLY A 179 15.67 3.05 -1.38
CA GLY A 179 16.16 2.14 -0.34
C GLY A 179 15.04 1.56 0.52
N LEU A 180 14.09 2.40 0.97
CA LEU A 180 12.94 1.93 1.77
C LEU A 180 12.08 0.94 0.97
N ARG A 181 11.77 1.25 -0.28
CA ARG A 181 10.92 0.36 -1.10
C ARG A 181 11.56 -1.01 -1.30
N PHE A 182 12.87 -1.06 -1.57
CA PHE A 182 13.59 -2.34 -1.67
C PHE A 182 13.76 -3.03 -0.31
N ALA A 183 13.90 -2.29 0.79
CA ALA A 183 13.93 -2.87 2.14
C ALA A 183 12.60 -3.58 2.46
N PHE A 184 11.45 -3.01 2.10
CA PHE A 184 10.16 -3.68 2.27
C PHE A 184 10.07 -4.97 1.46
N LEU A 185 10.56 -4.99 0.23
CA LEU A 185 10.61 -6.19 -0.57
C LEU A 185 11.54 -7.25 0.04
N SER A 186 12.73 -6.87 0.46
CA SER A 186 13.68 -7.78 1.09
C SER A 186 13.14 -8.41 2.37
N HIS A 187 12.34 -7.65 3.13
CA HIS A 187 11.73 -8.12 4.37
C HIS A 187 10.74 -9.27 4.15
N THR A 188 10.11 -9.35 2.98
CA THR A 188 9.24 -10.47 2.60
C THR A 188 10.00 -11.71 2.10
N GLY A 189 11.33 -11.69 2.11
CA GLY A 189 12.17 -12.75 1.52
C GLY A 189 12.22 -12.74 0.00
N LEU A 190 11.63 -11.72 -0.64
CA LEU A 190 11.64 -11.57 -2.09
C LEU A 190 12.84 -10.72 -2.53
N LEU A 191 13.61 -11.25 -3.49
CA LEU A 191 14.74 -10.56 -4.09
C LEU A 191 14.59 -10.55 -5.62
N PHE A 192 15.05 -9.50 -6.29
CA PHE A 192 15.21 -9.47 -7.75
C PHE A 192 16.58 -9.96 -8.15
#